data_f68c42700ac9a9c37c6f0f8d52b8e43d
#
_entry.id   f68c42700ac9a9c37c6f0f8d52b8e43d
#
_cell.length_a   1.000
_cell.length_b   1.000
_cell.length_c   1.000
_cell.angle_alpha   90.00
_cell.angle_beta   90.00
_cell.angle_gamma   90.00
#
_symmetry.space_group_name_H-M   'P 1'
#
loop_
_entity.id
_entity.type
_entity.pdbx_description
1 polymer ?
#
loop_
_entity_poly.entity_id
_entity_poly.type
_entity_poly.pdbx_seq_one_letter_code
_entity_poly.pdbx_strand_id
1 'polypeptide(L)'
;TYKKMAREDLGDSVKYIQITNTDKDGKSKKPVIEINQPKIDEDLKYAGYNLLVTSELDMEPLQVYHTYHNLWKIEESFRITKSYLDARPVYVQKKETIYGHFLICYLSLFLLRILEIKCFKNEINSYDLVNFMRDFRVIDKGDGTYINISQNQSVNEKIKNLIGLTNLDALYLTEKEIENIFEFTMLIDN
;
A
#
# COMPACT_ATOMS: atom_id res chain seq x y z
N THR A 1 22.46 -30.48 -5.55
CA THR A 1 21.80 -31.44 -4.61
C THR A 1 20.29 -31.28 -4.76
N TYR A 2 19.52 -32.35 -4.75
CA TYR A 2 18.06 -32.36 -4.94
C TYR A 2 17.30 -31.38 -3.99
N LYS A 3 17.75 -31.26 -2.74
CA LYS A 3 17.18 -30.26 -1.79
C LYS A 3 17.33 -28.80 -2.25
N LYS A 4 18.42 -28.46 -2.95
CA LYS A 4 18.63 -27.11 -3.46
C LYS A 4 17.68 -26.80 -4.62
N MET A 5 17.53 -27.75 -5.55
CA MET A 5 16.59 -27.62 -6.67
C MET A 5 15.13 -27.54 -6.17
N ALA A 6 14.75 -28.40 -5.23
CA ALA A 6 13.42 -28.39 -4.65
C ALA A 6 13.13 -27.07 -3.91
N ARG A 7 14.14 -26.41 -3.33
CA ARG A 7 13.99 -25.10 -2.69
C ARG A 7 13.81 -23.95 -3.68
N GLU A 8 14.42 -24.07 -4.87
CA GLU A 8 14.23 -23.09 -5.95
C GLU A 8 12.81 -23.14 -6.49
N ASP A 9 12.19 -24.33 -6.57
CA ASP A 9 10.84 -24.54 -7.10
C ASP A 9 9.73 -24.35 -6.04
N LEU A 10 9.95 -24.80 -4.80
CA LEU A 10 8.93 -24.89 -3.74
C LEU A 10 9.13 -23.87 -2.60
N GLY A 11 10.21 -23.10 -2.63
CA GLY A 11 10.51 -22.13 -1.59
C GLY A 11 10.58 -22.75 -0.19
N ASP A 12 9.94 -22.10 0.78
CA ASP A 12 9.93 -22.54 2.18
C ASP A 12 9.11 -23.83 2.43
N SER A 13 8.26 -24.24 1.48
CA SER A 13 7.47 -25.47 1.58
C SER A 13 8.32 -26.73 1.53
N VAL A 14 9.59 -26.63 1.10
CA VAL A 14 10.57 -27.76 1.10
C VAL A 14 10.74 -28.37 2.50
N LYS A 15 10.51 -27.62 3.57
CA LYS A 15 10.60 -28.16 4.96
C LYS A 15 9.57 -29.27 5.25
N TYR A 16 8.50 -29.34 4.46
CA TYR A 16 7.42 -30.33 4.61
C TYR A 16 7.60 -31.55 3.72
N ILE A 17 8.71 -31.64 2.98
CA ILE A 17 9.02 -32.81 2.16
C ILE A 17 10.31 -33.46 2.63
N GLN A 18 10.29 -34.80 2.60
CA GLN A 18 11.47 -35.63 2.85
C GLN A 18 11.89 -36.27 1.55
N ILE A 19 13.16 -36.06 1.16
CA ILE A 19 13.73 -36.64 -0.06
C ILE A 19 14.72 -37.72 0.35
N THR A 20 14.42 -38.97 0.01
CA THR A 20 15.27 -40.14 0.25
C THR A 20 15.83 -40.63 -1.07
N ASN A 21 17.14 -40.72 -1.19
CA ASN A 21 17.84 -41.13 -2.43
C ASN A 21 18.81 -42.33 -2.23
N THR A 22 18.78 -42.96 -1.05
CA THR A 22 19.64 -44.08 -0.71
C THR A 22 18.82 -45.25 -0.19
N ASP A 23 19.26 -46.49 -0.50
CA ASP A 23 18.72 -47.70 0.09
C ASP A 23 19.30 -47.95 1.49
N LYS A 24 18.72 -48.88 2.24
CA LYS A 24 19.23 -49.33 3.55
C LYS A 24 20.70 -49.77 3.50
N ASP A 25 21.16 -50.23 2.33
CA ASP A 25 22.56 -50.64 2.07
C ASP A 25 23.44 -49.49 1.54
N GLY A 26 22.98 -48.25 1.57
CA GLY A 26 23.74 -47.06 1.16
C GLY A 26 23.90 -46.89 -0.35
N LYS A 27 23.23 -47.70 -1.19
CA LYS A 27 23.29 -47.56 -2.66
C LYS A 27 22.34 -46.45 -3.13
N SER A 28 22.83 -45.62 -4.05
CA SER A 28 22.06 -44.55 -4.66
C SER A 28 20.86 -45.09 -5.45
N LYS A 29 19.66 -44.66 -5.14
CA LYS A 29 18.40 -44.93 -5.86
C LYS A 29 17.79 -43.66 -6.41
N LYS A 30 16.78 -43.82 -7.27
CA LYS A 30 15.94 -42.67 -7.69
C LYS A 30 15.36 -42.00 -6.45
N PRO A 31 15.36 -40.64 -6.38
CA PRO A 31 14.82 -39.93 -5.24
C PRO A 31 13.33 -40.25 -5.07
N VAL A 32 12.96 -40.61 -3.85
CA VAL A 32 11.57 -40.74 -3.41
C VAL A 32 11.24 -39.51 -2.60
N ILE A 33 10.15 -38.88 -2.95
CA ILE A 33 9.67 -37.66 -2.29
C ILE A 33 8.44 -38.03 -1.47
N GLU A 34 8.50 -37.79 -0.17
CA GLU A 34 7.42 -38.08 0.77
C GLU A 34 7.09 -36.84 1.58
N ILE A 35 5.83 -36.74 2.02
CA ILE A 35 5.40 -35.67 2.91
C ILE A 35 5.92 -35.91 4.31
N ASN A 36 6.54 -34.91 4.92
CA ASN A 36 6.98 -34.94 6.31
C ASN A 36 5.85 -34.57 7.24
N GLN A 37 4.92 -35.50 7.48
CA GLN A 37 3.75 -35.27 8.32
C GLN A 37 4.11 -34.83 9.74
N PRO A 38 5.11 -35.40 10.43
CA PRO A 38 5.53 -34.94 11.75
C PRO A 38 5.92 -33.47 11.78
N LYS A 39 6.56 -32.97 10.72
CA LYS A 39 6.93 -31.54 10.64
C LYS A 39 5.74 -30.64 10.41
N ILE A 40 4.77 -31.09 9.63
CA ILE A 40 3.49 -30.40 9.44
C ILE A 40 2.73 -30.30 10.79
N ASP A 41 2.62 -31.41 11.50
CA ASP A 41 1.91 -31.47 12.77
C ASP A 41 2.59 -30.60 13.85
N GLU A 42 3.93 -30.50 13.82
CA GLU A 42 4.67 -29.61 14.71
C GLU A 42 4.37 -28.12 14.38
N ASP A 43 4.47 -27.74 13.12
CA ASP A 43 4.26 -26.36 12.70
C ASP A 43 2.77 -25.92 12.86
N LEU A 44 1.83 -26.86 12.69
CA LEU A 44 0.40 -26.60 12.91
C LEU A 44 0.07 -26.21 14.35
N LYS A 45 0.85 -26.66 15.36
CA LYS A 45 0.66 -26.26 16.77
C LYS A 45 0.81 -24.75 16.97
N TYR A 46 1.62 -24.12 16.12
CA TYR A 46 1.92 -22.69 16.22
C TYR A 46 1.26 -21.87 15.10
N ALA A 47 0.55 -22.52 14.19
CA ALA A 47 -0.16 -21.84 13.12
C ALA A 47 -1.22 -20.87 13.66
N GLY A 48 -1.18 -19.63 13.20
CA GLY A 48 -2.09 -18.58 13.68
C GLY A 48 -1.62 -17.83 14.92
N TYR A 49 -0.51 -18.25 15.55
CA TYR A 49 0.09 -17.49 16.65
C TYR A 49 1.18 -16.55 16.13
N ASN A 50 1.18 -15.32 16.59
CA ASN A 50 2.24 -14.34 16.35
C ASN A 50 2.91 -14.01 17.68
N LEU A 51 4.23 -14.12 17.73
CA LEU A 51 5.03 -13.73 18.90
C LEU A 51 5.55 -12.31 18.70
N LEU A 52 5.17 -11.41 19.58
CA LEU A 52 5.73 -10.06 19.67
C LEU A 52 6.71 -10.00 20.84
N VAL A 53 7.92 -9.52 20.59
CA VAL A 53 8.95 -9.33 21.62
C VAL A 53 9.28 -7.85 21.71
N THR A 54 9.25 -7.30 22.91
CA THR A 54 9.57 -5.89 23.15
C THR A 54 10.57 -5.75 24.32
N SER A 55 11.35 -4.69 24.29
CA SER A 55 12.20 -4.24 25.41
C SER A 55 11.45 -3.32 26.39
N GLU A 56 10.23 -2.88 26.00
CA GLU A 56 9.41 -1.98 26.81
C GLU A 56 8.66 -2.80 27.87
N LEU A 57 9.27 -2.92 29.06
CA LEU A 57 8.75 -3.78 30.13
C LEU A 57 7.52 -3.22 30.84
N ASP A 58 7.33 -1.90 30.79
CA ASP A 58 6.22 -1.19 31.43
C ASP A 58 4.99 -1.06 30.55
N MET A 59 5.07 -1.58 29.30
CA MET A 59 3.98 -1.47 28.33
C MET A 59 3.01 -2.64 28.49
N GLU A 60 1.71 -2.32 28.61
CA GLU A 60 0.66 -3.33 28.66
C GLU A 60 0.60 -4.16 27.35
N PRO A 61 0.31 -5.48 27.42
CA PRO A 61 0.33 -6.38 26.27
C PRO A 61 -0.55 -5.90 25.09
N LEU A 62 -1.73 -5.36 25.39
CA LEU A 62 -2.63 -4.81 24.37
C LEU A 62 -2.05 -3.57 23.68
N GLN A 63 -1.34 -2.74 24.42
CA GLN A 63 -0.66 -1.57 23.89
C GLN A 63 0.52 -1.98 23.00
N VAL A 64 1.29 -3.01 23.36
CA VAL A 64 2.34 -3.60 22.52
C VAL A 64 1.74 -4.07 21.20
N TYR A 65 0.63 -4.81 21.25
CA TYR A 65 -0.08 -5.28 20.07
C TYR A 65 -0.51 -4.14 19.17
N HIS A 66 -1.17 -3.11 19.69
CA HIS A 66 -1.62 -1.97 18.91
C HIS A 66 -0.46 -1.17 18.34
N THR A 67 0.62 -0.96 19.10
CA THR A 67 1.82 -0.25 18.65
C THR A 67 2.46 -1.00 17.48
N TYR A 68 2.64 -2.32 17.61
CA TYR A 68 3.18 -3.15 16.54
C TYR A 68 2.31 -3.09 15.27
N HIS A 69 1.00 -3.25 15.42
CA HIS A 69 0.07 -3.20 14.28
C HIS A 69 -0.02 -1.81 13.64
N ASN A 70 0.33 -0.75 14.34
CA ASN A 70 0.38 0.59 13.77
C ASN A 70 1.69 0.88 12.98
N LEU A 71 2.73 0.03 13.08
CA LEU A 71 3.97 0.21 12.33
C LEU A 71 3.76 0.16 10.81
N TRP A 72 2.76 -0.58 10.33
CA TRP A 72 2.43 -0.63 8.91
C TRP A 72 2.10 0.76 8.32
N LYS A 73 1.58 1.69 9.14
CA LYS A 73 1.30 3.08 8.72
C LYS A 73 2.58 3.83 8.35
N ILE A 74 3.68 3.52 9.05
CA ILE A 74 5.00 4.08 8.76
C ILE A 74 5.54 3.49 7.44
N GLU A 75 5.44 2.17 7.29
CA GLU A 75 5.84 1.48 6.05
C GLU A 75 5.04 1.99 4.84
N GLU A 76 3.73 2.17 5.00
CA GLU A 76 2.87 2.75 3.98
C GLU A 76 3.32 4.18 3.62
N SER A 77 3.63 5.02 4.61
CA SER A 77 4.13 6.38 4.40
C SER A 77 5.44 6.38 3.60
N PHE A 78 6.37 5.46 3.90
CA PHE A 78 7.58 5.29 3.09
C PHE A 78 7.27 4.80 1.67
N ARG A 79 6.31 3.90 1.50
CA ARG A 79 5.89 3.41 0.18
C ARG A 79 5.28 4.55 -0.65
N ILE A 80 4.40 5.36 -0.07
CA ILE A 80 3.82 6.54 -0.72
C ILE A 80 4.93 7.49 -1.18
N THR A 81 5.84 7.84 -0.27
CA THR A 81 6.94 8.74 -0.56
C THR A 81 7.83 8.22 -1.70
N LYS A 82 8.15 6.92 -1.71
CA LYS A 82 9.01 6.32 -2.74
C LYS A 82 8.32 6.19 -4.10
N SER A 83 7.03 5.78 -4.11
CA SER A 83 6.36 5.31 -5.32
C SER A 83 5.41 6.34 -5.91
N TYR A 84 4.83 7.23 -5.10
CA TYR A 84 3.83 8.19 -5.57
C TYR A 84 4.33 9.62 -5.59
N LEU A 85 5.25 9.97 -4.67
CA LEU A 85 5.86 11.29 -4.62
C LEU A 85 7.24 11.34 -5.28
N ASP A 86 7.64 10.26 -5.95
CA ASP A 86 8.89 10.13 -6.71
C ASP A 86 10.14 10.55 -5.93
N ALA A 87 10.16 10.27 -4.60
CA ALA A 87 11.31 10.60 -3.75
C ALA A 87 12.58 9.82 -4.16
N ARG A 88 12.44 8.77 -4.97
CA ARG A 88 13.54 7.99 -5.56
C ARG A 88 13.24 7.61 -7.02
N PRO A 89 14.25 7.61 -7.89
CA PRO A 89 15.65 7.98 -7.66
C PRO A 89 15.86 9.49 -7.50
N VAL A 90 16.90 9.88 -6.74
CA VAL A 90 17.28 11.28 -6.54
C VAL A 90 18.27 11.67 -7.64
N TYR A 91 17.87 12.56 -8.55
CA TYR A 91 18.68 13.00 -9.68
C TYR A 91 19.53 14.26 -9.39
N VAL A 92 19.43 14.80 -8.17
CA VAL A 92 20.16 16.00 -7.76
C VAL A 92 21.39 15.62 -6.93
N GLN A 93 22.48 16.40 -7.06
CA GLN A 93 23.79 16.06 -6.47
C GLN A 93 24.19 16.99 -5.33
N LYS A 94 23.74 18.26 -5.35
CA LYS A 94 24.10 19.22 -4.31
C LYS A 94 23.33 18.92 -3.03
N LYS A 95 24.00 19.00 -1.89
CA LYS A 95 23.45 18.70 -0.57
C LYS A 95 22.19 19.50 -0.27
N GLU A 96 22.18 20.78 -0.56
CA GLU A 96 21.07 21.69 -0.32
C GLU A 96 19.85 21.30 -1.18
N THR A 97 20.10 20.91 -2.42
CA THR A 97 19.04 20.48 -3.36
C THR A 97 18.47 19.12 -2.95
N ILE A 98 19.32 18.21 -2.42
CA ILE A 98 18.84 16.93 -1.88
C ILE A 98 17.92 17.17 -0.66
N TYR A 99 18.32 18.06 0.26
CA TYR A 99 17.47 18.41 1.40
C TYR A 99 16.16 19.06 0.96
N GLY A 100 16.21 19.99 -0.02
CA GLY A 100 15.00 20.61 -0.57
C GLY A 100 14.07 19.59 -1.20
N HIS A 101 14.59 18.63 -1.96
CA HIS A 101 13.83 17.55 -2.57
C HIS A 101 13.09 16.71 -1.51
N PHE A 102 13.80 16.24 -0.48
CA PHE A 102 13.16 15.46 0.59
C PHE A 102 12.19 16.28 1.44
N LEU A 103 12.47 17.57 1.64
CA LEU A 103 11.53 18.46 2.33
C LEU A 103 10.21 18.58 1.57
N ILE A 104 10.26 18.77 0.25
CA ILE A 104 9.06 18.81 -0.60
C ILE A 104 8.29 17.49 -0.51
N CYS A 105 8.97 16.35 -0.62
CA CYS A 105 8.34 15.03 -0.49
C CYS A 105 7.67 14.86 0.89
N TYR A 106 8.34 15.31 1.96
CA TYR A 106 7.79 15.26 3.32
C TYR A 106 6.52 16.13 3.46
N LEU A 107 6.58 17.37 2.98
CA LEU A 107 5.43 18.27 3.02
C LEU A 107 4.26 17.73 2.19
N SER A 108 4.53 17.16 1.02
CA SER A 108 3.51 16.50 0.19
C SER A 108 2.86 15.33 0.92
N LEU A 109 3.66 14.46 1.54
CA LEU A 109 3.15 13.36 2.36
C LEU A 109 2.30 13.87 3.53
N PHE A 110 2.76 14.91 4.21
CA PHE A 110 2.04 15.52 5.33
C PHE A 110 0.68 16.05 4.91
N LEU A 111 0.61 16.78 3.79
CA LEU A 111 -0.66 17.24 3.23
C LEU A 111 -1.59 16.09 2.84
N LEU A 112 -1.07 15.05 2.18
CA LEU A 112 -1.84 13.85 1.86
C LEU A 112 -2.44 13.18 3.10
N ARG A 113 -1.67 13.08 4.18
CA ARG A 113 -2.16 12.52 5.45
C ARG A 113 -3.20 13.39 6.13
N ILE A 114 -3.09 14.72 6.05
CA ILE A 114 -4.13 15.63 6.52
C ILE A 114 -5.43 15.40 5.73
N LEU A 115 -5.36 15.38 4.40
CA LEU A 115 -6.51 15.10 3.55
C LEU A 115 -7.15 13.75 3.89
N GLU A 116 -6.36 12.69 3.95
CA GLU A 116 -6.84 11.34 4.25
C GLU A 116 -7.55 11.28 5.63
N ILE A 117 -6.94 11.82 6.67
CA ILE A 117 -7.44 11.71 8.05
C ILE A 117 -8.55 12.72 8.34
N LYS A 118 -8.32 14.00 8.00
CA LYS A 118 -9.21 15.09 8.38
C LYS A 118 -10.37 15.28 7.40
N CYS A 119 -10.08 15.24 6.10
CA CYS A 119 -11.09 15.48 5.08
C CYS A 119 -11.86 14.20 4.71
N PHE A 120 -11.16 13.10 4.52
CA PHE A 120 -11.78 11.86 4.05
C PHE A 120 -11.99 10.80 5.14
N LYS A 121 -11.68 11.09 6.41
CA LYS A 121 -11.92 10.22 7.59
C LYS A 121 -11.40 8.79 7.41
N ASN A 122 -10.28 8.62 6.67
CA ASN A 122 -9.68 7.35 6.26
C ASN A 122 -10.56 6.47 5.34
N GLU A 123 -11.59 7.01 4.70
CA GLU A 123 -12.42 6.28 3.75
C GLU A 123 -11.79 6.20 2.35
N ILE A 124 -10.85 7.12 2.05
CA ILE A 124 -10.04 7.12 0.82
C ILE A 124 -8.57 7.03 1.24
N ASN A 125 -7.84 6.08 0.67
CA ASN A 125 -6.42 5.95 0.93
C ASN A 125 -5.60 6.95 0.09
N SER A 126 -4.36 7.22 0.53
CA SER A 126 -3.48 8.17 -0.15
C SER A 126 -3.18 7.79 -1.62
N TYR A 127 -3.22 6.50 -1.97
CA TYR A 127 -3.03 6.05 -3.35
C TYR A 127 -4.16 6.50 -4.27
N ASP A 128 -5.41 6.23 -3.86
CA ASP A 128 -6.59 6.62 -4.62
C ASP A 128 -6.69 8.14 -4.73
N LEU A 129 -6.30 8.87 -3.67
CA LEU A 129 -6.29 10.32 -3.66
C LEU A 129 -5.24 10.90 -4.64
N VAL A 130 -4.02 10.36 -4.67
CA VAL A 130 -2.99 10.79 -5.63
C VAL A 130 -3.42 10.47 -7.05
N ASN A 131 -3.99 9.29 -7.29
CA ASN A 131 -4.50 8.92 -8.61
C ASN A 131 -5.64 9.83 -9.03
N PHE A 132 -6.59 10.13 -8.13
CA PHE A 132 -7.64 11.10 -8.43
C PHE A 132 -7.07 12.46 -8.87
N MET A 133 -6.13 13.02 -8.12
CA MET A 133 -5.52 14.32 -8.48
C MET A 133 -4.77 14.29 -9.82
N ARG A 134 -4.21 13.13 -10.21
CA ARG A 134 -3.50 12.97 -11.49
C ARG A 134 -4.44 12.70 -12.67
N ASP A 135 -5.52 11.97 -12.42
CA ASP A 135 -6.39 11.41 -13.45
C ASP A 135 -7.67 12.22 -13.67
N PHE A 136 -8.02 13.12 -12.74
CA PHE A 136 -9.15 14.02 -12.96
C PHE A 136 -8.81 15.02 -14.06
N ARG A 137 -9.44 14.85 -15.22
CA ARG A 137 -9.17 15.63 -16.42
C ARG A 137 -10.46 15.99 -17.13
N VAL A 138 -10.53 17.18 -17.63
CA VAL A 138 -11.63 17.66 -18.43
C VAL A 138 -11.13 18.25 -19.75
N ILE A 139 -11.91 18.10 -20.80
CA ILE A 139 -11.67 18.70 -22.12
C ILE A 139 -12.72 19.77 -22.35
N ASP A 140 -12.29 21.00 -22.65
CA ASP A 140 -13.17 22.09 -23.07
C ASP A 140 -13.64 21.83 -24.51
N LYS A 141 -14.95 21.86 -24.75
CA LYS A 141 -15.56 21.76 -26.07
C LYS A 141 -15.66 23.08 -26.82
N GLY A 142 -15.39 24.21 -26.14
CA GLY A 142 -15.49 25.54 -26.71
C GLY A 142 -16.94 26.11 -26.80
N ASP A 143 -17.93 25.39 -26.23
CA ASP A 143 -19.35 25.82 -26.14
C ASP A 143 -19.80 26.09 -24.70
N GLY A 144 -18.84 26.24 -23.74
CA GLY A 144 -19.12 26.39 -22.30
C GLY A 144 -19.42 25.05 -21.60
N THR A 145 -19.23 23.92 -22.30
CA THR A 145 -19.32 22.59 -21.72
C THR A 145 -17.97 21.88 -21.74
N TYR A 146 -17.74 21.05 -20.73
CA TYR A 146 -16.53 20.26 -20.56
C TYR A 146 -16.86 18.78 -20.53
N ILE A 147 -16.02 17.96 -21.14
CA ILE A 147 -16.13 16.51 -21.10
C ILE A 147 -15.16 16.00 -20.03
N ASN A 148 -15.68 15.28 -19.03
CA ASN A 148 -14.88 14.61 -18.03
C ASN A 148 -14.33 13.30 -18.63
N ILE A 149 -13.03 13.22 -18.78
CA ILE A 149 -12.30 12.06 -19.30
C ILE A 149 -11.57 11.27 -18.22
N SER A 150 -11.91 11.49 -16.96
CA SER A 150 -11.31 10.78 -15.84
C SER A 150 -11.58 9.28 -15.93
N GLN A 151 -10.54 8.48 -15.76
CA GLN A 151 -10.63 7.02 -15.95
C GLN A 151 -11.22 6.29 -14.72
N ASN A 152 -11.06 6.85 -13.52
CA ASN A 152 -11.43 6.18 -12.28
C ASN A 152 -12.75 6.71 -11.68
N GLN A 153 -13.86 6.37 -12.34
CA GLN A 153 -15.19 6.82 -11.92
C GLN A 153 -15.59 6.36 -10.51
N SER A 154 -15.11 5.21 -10.05
CA SER A 154 -15.43 4.70 -8.71
C SER A 154 -14.82 5.55 -7.59
N VAL A 155 -13.63 6.10 -7.82
CA VAL A 155 -12.97 7.03 -6.88
C VAL A 155 -13.65 8.40 -6.92
N ASN A 156 -14.02 8.87 -8.11
CA ASN A 156 -14.76 10.12 -8.28
C ASN A 156 -16.11 10.08 -7.52
N GLU A 157 -16.83 8.96 -7.62
CA GLU A 157 -18.10 8.77 -6.91
C GLU A 157 -17.90 8.75 -5.38
N LYS A 158 -16.88 8.08 -4.89
CA LYS A 158 -16.55 8.09 -3.45
C LYS A 158 -16.21 9.49 -2.95
N ILE A 159 -15.35 10.20 -3.67
CA ILE A 159 -14.96 11.59 -3.33
C ILE A 159 -16.19 12.48 -3.34
N LYS A 160 -17.01 12.43 -4.39
CA LYS A 160 -18.27 13.17 -4.50
C LYS A 160 -19.15 12.99 -3.26
N ASN A 161 -19.35 11.73 -2.83
CA ASN A 161 -20.20 11.42 -1.70
C ASN A 161 -19.64 11.90 -0.35
N LEU A 162 -18.32 11.86 -0.19
CA LEU A 162 -17.65 12.25 1.06
C LEU A 162 -17.54 13.76 1.25
N ILE A 163 -17.31 14.50 0.17
CA ILE A 163 -17.13 15.95 0.24
C ILE A 163 -18.35 16.75 -0.22
N GLY A 164 -19.40 16.06 -0.68
CA GLY A 164 -20.64 16.72 -1.10
C GLY A 164 -20.55 17.49 -2.43
N LEU A 165 -19.53 17.23 -3.26
CA LEU A 165 -19.44 17.80 -4.61
C LEU A 165 -20.42 17.09 -5.52
N THR A 166 -21.40 17.83 -6.04
CA THR A 166 -22.31 17.32 -7.07
C THR A 166 -21.58 17.27 -8.42
N ASN A 167 -21.92 16.27 -9.23
CA ASN A 167 -21.46 16.12 -10.63
C ASN A 167 -19.98 15.82 -10.88
N LEU A 168 -19.18 15.52 -9.86
CA LEU A 168 -17.76 15.15 -10.04
C LEU A 168 -17.57 13.93 -10.97
N ASP A 169 -18.55 13.04 -11.02
CA ASP A 169 -18.62 11.82 -11.84
C ASP A 169 -19.42 12.00 -13.14
N ALA A 170 -19.99 13.19 -13.40
CA ALA A 170 -20.76 13.46 -14.59
C ALA A 170 -19.85 13.48 -15.84
N LEU A 171 -20.35 12.92 -16.95
CA LEU A 171 -19.63 12.93 -18.23
C LEU A 171 -19.50 14.34 -18.81
N TYR A 172 -20.54 15.15 -18.68
CA TYR A 172 -20.57 16.56 -19.13
C TYR A 172 -20.67 17.48 -17.93
N LEU A 173 -19.84 18.50 -17.91
CA LEU A 173 -19.78 19.52 -16.89
C LEU A 173 -19.94 20.89 -17.53
N THR A 174 -20.66 21.77 -16.87
CA THR A 174 -20.75 23.19 -17.24
C THR A 174 -19.58 23.96 -16.66
N GLU A 175 -19.30 25.14 -17.20
CA GLU A 175 -18.27 26.06 -16.68
C GLU A 175 -18.45 26.33 -15.18
N LYS A 176 -19.70 26.58 -14.74
CA LYS A 176 -20.02 26.80 -13.34
C LYS A 176 -19.75 25.58 -12.44
N GLU A 177 -19.96 24.37 -12.94
CA GLU A 177 -19.66 23.14 -12.20
C GLU A 177 -18.14 22.92 -12.09
N ILE A 178 -17.39 23.26 -13.13
CA ILE A 178 -15.93 23.25 -13.09
C ILE A 178 -15.39 24.26 -12.07
N GLU A 179 -15.90 25.50 -12.10
CA GLU A 179 -15.56 26.53 -11.11
C GLU A 179 -15.83 26.03 -9.68
N ASN A 180 -17.01 25.47 -9.43
CA ASN A 180 -17.36 24.91 -8.12
C ASN A 180 -16.41 23.79 -7.67
N ILE A 181 -15.95 22.94 -8.58
CA ILE A 181 -14.99 21.88 -8.27
C ILE A 181 -13.63 22.46 -7.87
N PHE A 182 -13.15 23.50 -8.57
CA PHE A 182 -11.86 24.13 -8.28
C PHE A 182 -11.90 25.10 -7.08
N GLU A 183 -13.02 25.75 -6.84
CA GLU A 183 -13.20 26.68 -5.74
C GLU A 183 -13.71 26.02 -4.45
N PHE A 184 -13.96 24.71 -4.51
CA PHE A 184 -14.46 23.97 -3.36
C PHE A 184 -13.52 24.10 -2.17
N THR A 185 -13.96 24.85 -1.16
CA THR A 185 -13.24 25.01 0.10
C THR A 185 -13.87 24.07 1.13
N MET A 186 -13.15 23.04 1.53
CA MET A 186 -13.57 22.20 2.65
C MET A 186 -13.53 23.04 3.93
N LEU A 187 -14.67 23.27 4.53
CA LEU A 187 -14.76 23.72 5.92
C LEU A 187 -14.34 22.51 6.78
N ILE A 188 -13.12 22.57 7.28
CA ILE A 188 -12.66 21.63 8.30
C ILE A 188 -13.31 22.11 9.60
N ASP A 189 -14.41 21.48 10.00
CA ASP A 189 -15.00 21.72 11.30
C ASP A 189 -13.96 21.37 12.37
N ASN A 190 -13.68 22.36 13.23
CA ASN A 190 -12.75 22.26 14.36
C ASN A 190 -13.21 21.28 15.41
#